data_3cfe268f8be3d12ccffeb1b614d99a06
#
_entry.id   3cfe268f8be3d12ccffeb1b614d99a06
#
_cell.length_a   1.000
_cell.length_b   1.000
_cell.length_c   1.000
_cell.angle_alpha   90.00
_cell.angle_beta   90.00
_cell.angle_gamma   90.00
#
_symmetry.space_group_name_H-M   'P 1'
#
loop_
_entity.id
_entity.type
_entity.pdbx_description
1 polymer ?
#
loop_
_entity_poly.entity_id
_entity_poly.type
_entity_poly.pdbx_seq_one_letter_code
_entity_poly.pdbx_strand_id
1 'polypeptide(L)'
;DRIALGGMGHPADLEKLRFSLLEMAHTEGFNRSPSDVTGSRLVKYGIAPVIKQAFEEVYKAPFIVRILLAELGQKPEKDTLLTINYDGTFEELKDYAVLAATKPAQARMQEYVKAQRPSSCTLEQGLLLALCTWAIGSLAHQQDSAEAAAEGGAESGAEPAASIPDQAALLGHLREALADRTLECAVLERQQAGSSKYRALKPAELSRLLPGDMQSVMTR
;
A
#
# COMPACT_ATOMS: atom_id res chain seq x y z
N ASP A 1 8.20 -15.08 -5.88
CA ASP A 1 8.10 -14.86 -7.33
C ASP A 1 6.75 -14.24 -7.74
N ARG A 2 5.66 -14.49 -6.98
CA ARG A 2 4.30 -14.00 -7.26
C ARG A 2 3.70 -13.15 -6.14
N ILE A 3 4.47 -12.86 -5.10
CA ILE A 3 4.05 -12.06 -3.95
C ILE A 3 4.94 -10.83 -3.91
N ALA A 4 4.31 -9.65 -3.78
CA ALA A 4 4.99 -8.38 -3.56
C ALA A 4 4.64 -7.84 -2.17
N LEU A 5 5.57 -7.15 -1.55
CA LEU A 5 5.41 -6.49 -0.26
C LEU A 5 5.62 -4.99 -0.42
N GLY A 6 4.70 -4.22 0.10
CA GLY A 6 4.84 -2.80 0.34
C GLY A 6 4.54 -2.49 1.80
N GLY A 7 5.07 -1.41 2.32
CA GLY A 7 4.80 -1.06 3.71
C GLY A 7 5.10 0.40 4.03
N MET A 8 4.55 0.85 5.14
CA MET A 8 4.82 2.15 5.72
C MET A 8 5.19 1.99 7.20
N GLY A 9 6.04 2.87 7.70
CA GLY A 9 6.51 2.85 9.08
C GLY A 9 8.02 2.91 9.17
N HIS A 10 8.59 2.37 10.26
CA HIS A 10 10.03 2.42 10.49
C HIS A 10 10.79 1.49 9.51
N PRO A 11 11.75 2.00 8.72
CA PRO A 11 12.42 1.21 7.68
C PRO A 11 13.11 -0.06 8.18
N ALA A 12 13.79 0.00 9.34
CA ALA A 12 14.47 -1.17 9.90
C ALA A 12 13.49 -2.27 10.32
N ASP A 13 12.31 -1.90 10.81
CA ASP A 13 11.26 -2.86 11.17
C ASP A 13 10.67 -3.51 9.92
N LEU A 14 10.42 -2.72 8.87
CA LEU A 14 9.96 -3.25 7.58
C LEU A 14 10.95 -4.24 6.97
N GLU A 15 12.24 -3.90 6.97
CA GLU A 15 13.29 -4.80 6.48
C GLU A 15 13.39 -6.08 7.31
N LYS A 16 13.36 -5.98 8.64
CA LYS A 16 13.36 -7.15 9.52
C LYS A 16 12.20 -8.09 9.22
N LEU A 17 11.00 -7.55 9.07
CA LEU A 17 9.81 -8.34 8.76
C LEU A 17 9.86 -8.90 7.34
N ARG A 18 10.40 -8.16 6.37
CA ARG A 18 10.61 -8.63 4.99
C ARG A 18 11.55 -9.83 4.96
N PHE A 19 12.68 -9.78 5.67
CA PHE A 19 13.61 -10.92 5.76
C PHE A 19 12.98 -12.12 6.44
N SER A 20 12.24 -11.93 7.53
CA SER A 20 11.50 -13.01 8.20
C SER A 20 10.48 -13.68 7.26
N LEU A 21 9.77 -12.90 6.45
CA LEU A 21 8.85 -13.45 5.44
C LEU A 21 9.57 -14.23 4.33
N LEU A 22 10.73 -13.75 3.89
CA LEU A 22 11.53 -14.46 2.88
C LEU A 22 12.03 -15.81 3.43
N GLU A 23 12.55 -15.84 4.65
CA GLU A 23 13.02 -17.06 5.30
C GLU A 23 11.89 -18.07 5.48
N MET A 24 10.71 -17.59 5.94
CA MET A 24 9.53 -18.43 6.05
C MET A 24 9.08 -18.97 4.69
N ALA A 25 9.05 -18.13 3.66
CA ALA A 25 8.66 -18.54 2.32
C ALA A 25 9.61 -19.59 1.73
N HIS A 26 10.92 -19.45 1.96
CA HIS A 26 11.92 -20.46 1.56
C HIS A 26 11.72 -21.77 2.33
N THR A 27 11.54 -21.72 3.63
CA THR A 27 11.34 -22.90 4.48
C THR A 27 10.05 -23.65 4.10
N GLU A 28 8.95 -22.94 3.92
CA GLU A 28 7.68 -23.55 3.49
C GLU A 28 7.79 -24.14 2.08
N GLY A 29 8.42 -23.42 1.15
CA GLY A 29 8.59 -23.86 -0.23
C GLY A 29 9.50 -25.09 -0.35
N PHE A 30 10.52 -25.20 0.51
CA PHE A 30 11.41 -26.35 0.58
C PHE A 30 10.74 -27.58 1.20
N ASN A 31 10.06 -27.37 2.34
CA ASN A 31 9.45 -28.47 3.10
C ASN A 31 8.17 -29.03 2.46
N ARG A 32 7.51 -28.28 1.61
CA ARG A 32 6.24 -28.64 0.97
C ARG A 32 6.34 -28.50 -0.55
N SER A 33 5.87 -27.36 -1.05
CA SER A 33 5.93 -27.02 -2.47
C SER A 33 5.93 -25.50 -2.62
N PRO A 34 6.60 -24.95 -3.65
CA PRO A 34 6.50 -23.53 -3.97
C PRO A 34 5.05 -23.04 -4.21
N SER A 35 4.15 -23.94 -4.63
CA SER A 35 2.72 -23.64 -4.81
C SER A 35 1.97 -23.43 -3.49
N ASP A 36 2.47 -23.99 -2.38
CA ASP A 36 1.85 -23.90 -1.06
C ASP A 36 2.25 -22.62 -0.32
N VAL A 37 3.26 -21.90 -0.81
CA VAL A 37 3.66 -20.59 -0.28
C VAL A 37 2.64 -19.56 -0.74
N THR A 38 1.67 -19.23 0.11
CA THR A 38 0.64 -18.24 -0.17
C THR A 38 0.76 -17.05 0.79
N GLY A 39 0.34 -15.87 0.34
CA GLY A 39 0.32 -14.67 1.17
C GLY A 39 -0.49 -14.88 2.46
N SER A 40 -1.64 -15.51 2.35
CA SER A 40 -2.49 -15.84 3.52
C SER A 40 -1.77 -16.71 4.55
N ARG A 41 -0.98 -17.70 4.12
CA ARG A 41 -0.17 -18.52 5.04
C ARG A 41 0.96 -17.72 5.68
N LEU A 42 1.70 -16.96 4.87
CA LEU A 42 2.78 -16.12 5.36
C LEU A 42 2.30 -15.09 6.38
N VAL A 43 1.10 -14.54 6.20
CA VAL A 43 0.49 -13.62 7.15
C VAL A 43 0.03 -14.35 8.41
N LYS A 44 -0.83 -15.36 8.26
CA LYS A 44 -1.50 -16.02 9.41
C LYS A 44 -0.53 -16.74 10.34
N TYR A 45 0.48 -17.40 9.78
CA TYR A 45 1.41 -18.23 10.54
C TYR A 45 2.80 -17.63 10.72
N GLY A 46 3.11 -16.57 9.97
CA GLY A 46 4.41 -15.91 10.03
C GLY A 46 4.35 -14.55 10.69
N ILE A 47 3.92 -13.55 9.94
CA ILE A 47 4.17 -12.15 10.31
C ILE A 47 3.16 -11.62 11.34
N ALA A 48 1.89 -11.95 11.23
CA ALA A 48 0.85 -11.44 12.14
C ALA A 48 1.08 -11.89 13.60
N PRO A 49 1.42 -13.16 13.90
CA PRO A 49 1.77 -13.57 15.25
C PRO A 49 3.01 -12.84 15.81
N VAL A 50 4.03 -12.60 14.99
CA VAL A 50 5.26 -11.90 15.41
C VAL A 50 4.97 -10.45 15.76
N ILE A 51 4.18 -9.75 14.94
CA ILE A 51 3.78 -8.36 15.19
C ILE A 51 2.90 -8.30 16.45
N LYS A 52 1.91 -9.19 16.57
CA LYS A 52 1.01 -9.27 17.72
C LYS A 52 1.79 -9.50 19.00
N GLN A 53 2.70 -10.46 19.03
CA GLN A 53 3.53 -10.74 20.19
C GLN A 53 4.34 -9.51 20.61
N ALA A 54 4.98 -8.84 19.66
CA ALA A 54 5.74 -7.62 19.95
C ALA A 54 4.85 -6.48 20.48
N PHE A 55 3.62 -6.39 19.99
CA PHE A 55 2.63 -5.39 20.45
C PHE A 55 2.15 -5.65 21.89
N GLU A 56 1.95 -6.92 22.28
CA GLU A 56 1.49 -7.32 23.60
C GLU A 56 2.60 -7.34 24.66
N GLU A 57 3.87 -7.33 24.26
CA GLU A 57 5.00 -7.48 25.16
C GLU A 57 5.43 -6.13 25.77
N VAL A 58 5.14 -5.95 27.05
CA VAL A 58 5.33 -4.66 27.77
C VAL A 58 6.77 -4.15 27.77
N TYR A 59 7.77 -5.05 27.70
CA TYR A 59 9.19 -4.70 27.78
C TYR A 59 9.90 -4.60 26.43
N LYS A 60 9.20 -4.83 25.33
CA LYS A 60 9.73 -4.68 23.97
C LYS A 60 9.03 -3.54 23.23
N ALA A 61 9.77 -2.86 22.39
CA ALA A 61 9.17 -1.88 21.49
C ALA A 61 8.31 -2.61 20.43
N PRO A 62 7.05 -2.19 20.21
CA PRO A 62 6.22 -2.73 19.15
C PRO A 62 6.79 -2.35 17.78
N PHE A 63 6.46 -3.14 16.75
CA PHE A 63 6.75 -2.76 15.37
C PHE A 63 5.84 -1.61 14.95
N ILE A 64 6.43 -0.50 14.54
CA ILE A 64 5.67 0.66 14.03
C ILE A 64 5.58 0.53 12.51
N VAL A 65 4.73 -0.39 12.06
CA VAL A 65 4.59 -0.73 10.63
C VAL A 65 3.15 -1.01 10.26
N ARG A 66 2.84 -0.76 9.00
CA ARG A 66 1.67 -1.30 8.29
C ARG A 66 2.15 -1.88 6.99
N ILE A 67 1.70 -3.09 6.68
CA ILE A 67 2.21 -3.86 5.54
C ILE A 67 1.06 -4.20 4.61
N LEU A 68 1.35 -4.17 3.32
CA LEU A 68 0.49 -4.66 2.25
C LEU A 68 1.24 -5.75 1.50
N LEU A 69 0.62 -6.91 1.40
CA LEU A 69 1.05 -7.99 0.53
C LEU A 69 0.09 -8.10 -0.65
N ALA A 70 0.62 -8.20 -1.85
CA ALA A 70 -0.13 -8.51 -3.04
C ALA A 70 0.30 -9.88 -3.56
N GLU A 71 -0.63 -10.80 -3.72
CA GLU A 71 -0.40 -12.13 -4.28
C GLU A 71 -1.10 -12.29 -5.62
N LEU A 72 -0.33 -12.66 -6.63
CA LEU A 72 -0.84 -13.02 -7.94
C LEU A 72 -1.27 -14.48 -7.94
N GLY A 73 -2.57 -14.73 -8.04
CA GLY A 73 -3.14 -16.07 -8.17
C GLY A 73 -2.94 -16.67 -9.56
N GLN A 74 -3.33 -17.91 -9.75
CA GLN A 74 -3.31 -18.56 -11.08
C GLN A 74 -4.30 -17.92 -12.06
N LYS A 75 -5.39 -17.36 -11.53
CA LYS A 75 -6.44 -16.65 -12.28
C LYS A 75 -6.72 -15.32 -11.59
N PRO A 76 -7.24 -14.30 -12.32
CA PRO A 76 -7.53 -12.99 -11.73
C PRO A 76 -8.44 -13.04 -10.49
N GLU A 77 -9.40 -13.93 -10.47
CA GLU A 77 -10.35 -14.08 -9.34
C GLU A 77 -9.68 -14.63 -8.06
N LYS A 78 -8.45 -15.14 -8.20
CA LYS A 78 -7.63 -15.64 -7.09
C LYS A 78 -6.53 -14.67 -6.67
N ASP A 79 -6.46 -13.49 -7.27
CA ASP A 79 -5.57 -12.45 -6.81
C ASP A 79 -6.03 -11.96 -5.44
N THR A 80 -5.08 -11.75 -4.54
CA THR A 80 -5.38 -11.43 -3.16
C THR A 80 -4.46 -10.33 -2.66
N LEU A 81 -5.04 -9.40 -1.93
CA LEU A 81 -4.34 -8.35 -1.22
C LEU A 81 -4.54 -8.56 0.28
N LEU A 82 -3.46 -8.46 1.06
CA LEU A 82 -3.53 -8.59 2.52
C LEU A 82 -2.93 -7.33 3.14
N THR A 83 -3.65 -6.72 4.05
CA THR A 83 -3.14 -5.62 4.86
C THR A 83 -2.92 -6.09 6.28
N ILE A 84 -1.82 -5.69 6.90
CA ILE A 84 -1.44 -6.06 8.26
C ILE A 84 -1.12 -4.78 9.02
N ASN A 85 -1.72 -4.62 10.19
CA ASN A 85 -1.52 -3.49 11.08
C ASN A 85 -0.44 -3.79 12.13
N TYR A 86 0.01 -2.73 12.81
CA TYR A 86 1.02 -2.76 13.87
C TYR A 86 0.62 -3.59 15.10
N ASP A 87 -0.66 -3.91 15.28
CA ASP A 87 -1.21 -4.77 16.36
C ASP A 87 -1.32 -6.25 15.93
N GLY A 88 -0.90 -6.60 14.72
CA GLY A 88 -1.01 -7.93 14.14
C GLY A 88 -2.38 -8.26 13.57
N THR A 89 -3.34 -7.36 13.61
CA THR A 89 -4.61 -7.54 12.88
C THR A 89 -4.36 -7.50 11.37
N PHE A 90 -5.07 -8.30 10.61
CA PHE A 90 -4.95 -8.34 9.16
C PHE A 90 -6.29 -8.54 8.47
N GLU A 91 -6.37 -8.05 7.26
CA GLU A 91 -7.54 -8.17 6.38
C GLU A 91 -7.13 -8.75 5.03
N GLU A 92 -7.97 -9.61 4.49
CA GLU A 92 -7.83 -10.15 3.14
C GLU A 92 -8.81 -9.46 2.21
N LEU A 93 -8.27 -8.79 1.19
CA LEU A 93 -8.99 -7.96 0.23
C LEU A 93 -8.75 -8.49 -1.18
N LYS A 94 -9.64 -8.19 -2.11
CA LYS A 94 -9.52 -8.74 -3.48
C LYS A 94 -9.18 -7.70 -4.53
N ASP A 95 -9.84 -6.60 -4.50
CA ASP A 95 -9.86 -5.69 -5.65
C ASP A 95 -8.88 -4.53 -5.53
N TYR A 96 -8.72 -4.03 -4.32
CA TYR A 96 -7.81 -2.93 -3.98
C TYR A 96 -7.46 -2.97 -2.51
N ALA A 97 -6.34 -2.37 -2.16
CA ALA A 97 -5.94 -2.13 -0.78
C ALA A 97 -5.21 -0.79 -0.69
N VAL A 98 -5.37 -0.11 0.43
CA VAL A 98 -4.71 1.14 0.72
C VAL A 98 -4.12 1.12 2.11
N LEU A 99 -2.98 1.80 2.28
CA LEU A 99 -2.39 2.07 3.58
C LEU A 99 -2.36 3.57 3.81
N ALA A 100 -2.72 4.00 5.01
CA ALA A 100 -2.65 5.41 5.42
C ALA A 100 -2.16 5.53 6.86
N ALA A 101 -1.69 6.71 7.25
CA ALA A 101 -1.21 6.97 8.60
C ALA A 101 -2.36 6.97 9.62
N THR A 102 -3.52 7.52 9.24
CA THR A 102 -4.70 7.64 10.10
C THR A 102 -5.88 6.84 9.55
N LYS A 103 -6.80 6.44 10.42
CA LYS A 103 -8.04 5.76 10.02
C LYS A 103 -8.94 6.64 9.14
N PRO A 104 -9.16 7.94 9.45
CA PRO A 104 -9.94 8.83 8.59
C PRO A 104 -9.35 8.93 7.17
N ALA A 105 -8.04 9.14 7.05
CA ALA A 105 -7.39 9.19 5.75
C ALA A 105 -7.58 7.89 4.98
N GLN A 106 -7.44 6.74 5.65
CA GLN A 106 -7.66 5.43 5.03
C GLN A 106 -9.11 5.25 4.54
N ALA A 107 -10.08 5.65 5.33
CA ALA A 107 -11.50 5.56 4.96
C ALA A 107 -11.79 6.40 3.70
N ARG A 108 -11.32 7.66 3.64
CA ARG A 108 -11.47 8.53 2.46
C ARG A 108 -10.79 7.93 1.20
N MET A 109 -9.58 7.36 1.35
CA MET A 109 -8.91 6.67 0.26
C MET A 109 -9.71 5.46 -0.26
N GLN A 110 -10.25 4.64 0.64
CA GLN A 110 -11.07 3.48 0.30
C GLN A 110 -12.36 3.89 -0.43
N GLU A 111 -13.03 4.91 0.07
CA GLU A 111 -14.26 5.47 -0.55
C GLU A 111 -13.97 5.97 -1.97
N TYR A 112 -12.89 6.73 -2.16
CA TYR A 112 -12.48 7.23 -3.46
C TYR A 112 -12.19 6.10 -4.45
N VAL A 113 -11.37 5.11 -4.07
CA VAL A 113 -11.07 3.96 -4.95
C VAL A 113 -12.35 3.21 -5.30
N LYS A 114 -13.22 2.96 -4.32
CA LYS A 114 -14.48 2.25 -4.52
C LYS A 114 -15.40 2.98 -5.50
N ALA A 115 -15.44 4.33 -5.45
CA ALA A 115 -16.26 5.14 -6.34
C ALA A 115 -15.68 5.27 -7.76
N GLN A 116 -14.34 5.34 -7.88
CA GLN A 116 -13.68 5.66 -9.15
C GLN A 116 -13.13 4.43 -9.89
N ARG A 117 -13.05 3.26 -9.25
CA ARG A 117 -12.46 2.08 -9.85
C ARG A 117 -13.30 1.55 -11.01
N PRO A 118 -12.75 1.46 -12.22
CA PRO A 118 -13.43 0.82 -13.34
C PRO A 118 -13.40 -0.71 -13.18
N SER A 119 -14.31 -1.40 -13.85
CA SER A 119 -14.38 -2.88 -13.88
C SER A 119 -13.13 -3.51 -14.51
N SER A 120 -12.50 -2.79 -15.44
CA SER A 120 -11.19 -3.12 -16.00
C SER A 120 -10.43 -1.81 -16.23
N CYS A 121 -9.12 -1.81 -16.00
CA CYS A 121 -8.28 -0.64 -16.23
C CYS A 121 -6.94 -1.04 -16.87
N THR A 122 -6.40 -0.14 -17.67
CA THR A 122 -5.02 -0.23 -18.15
C THR A 122 -4.06 0.08 -17.00
N LEU A 123 -2.77 -0.25 -17.18
CA LEU A 123 -1.73 0.10 -16.21
C LEU A 123 -1.67 1.61 -15.95
N GLU A 124 -1.83 2.42 -16.99
CA GLU A 124 -1.85 3.89 -16.92
C GLU A 124 -3.03 4.39 -16.06
N GLN A 125 -4.24 3.88 -16.31
CA GLN A 125 -5.43 4.21 -15.53
C GLN A 125 -5.31 3.77 -14.07
N GLY A 126 -4.75 2.57 -13.83
CA GLY A 126 -4.51 2.06 -12.49
C GLY A 126 -3.48 2.88 -11.72
N LEU A 127 -2.40 3.32 -12.39
CA LEU A 127 -1.41 4.20 -11.79
C LEU A 127 -2.01 5.55 -11.43
N LEU A 128 -2.77 6.16 -12.33
CA LEU A 128 -3.42 7.44 -12.08
C LEU A 128 -4.42 7.34 -10.92
N LEU A 129 -5.24 6.28 -10.89
CA LEU A 129 -6.16 6.02 -9.79
C LEU A 129 -5.42 5.88 -8.45
N ALA A 130 -4.31 5.14 -8.42
CA ALA A 130 -3.50 4.97 -7.21
C ALA A 130 -2.90 6.31 -6.73
N LEU A 131 -2.41 7.13 -7.64
CA LEU A 131 -1.85 8.46 -7.33
C LEU A 131 -2.93 9.42 -6.81
N CYS A 132 -4.08 9.49 -7.45
CA CYS A 132 -5.21 10.30 -6.97
C CYS A 132 -5.68 9.81 -5.60
N THR A 133 -5.73 8.51 -5.37
CA THR A 133 -6.07 7.93 -4.07
C THR A 133 -5.06 8.35 -2.99
N TRP A 134 -3.78 8.30 -3.32
CA TRP A 134 -2.73 8.77 -2.42
C TRP A 134 -2.88 10.28 -2.10
N ALA A 135 -3.19 11.10 -3.11
CA ALA A 135 -3.43 12.54 -2.93
C ALA A 135 -4.59 12.81 -1.96
N ILE A 136 -5.69 12.08 -2.08
CA ILE A 136 -6.84 12.13 -1.15
C ILE A 136 -6.38 11.84 0.29
N GLY A 137 -5.61 10.76 0.49
CA GLY A 137 -5.10 10.40 1.81
C GLY A 137 -4.13 11.43 2.38
N SER A 138 -3.27 12.00 1.53
CA SER A 138 -2.32 13.04 1.92
C SER A 138 -3.02 14.33 2.35
N LEU A 139 -4.01 14.79 1.59
CA LEU A 139 -4.81 15.96 1.92
C LEU A 139 -5.63 15.75 3.21
N ALA A 140 -6.24 14.58 3.37
CA ALA A 140 -6.96 14.22 4.58
C ALA A 140 -6.05 14.26 5.81
N HIS A 141 -4.86 13.68 5.72
CA HIS A 141 -3.90 13.70 6.82
C HIS A 141 -3.41 15.10 7.17
N GLN A 142 -3.23 15.98 6.18
CA GLN A 142 -2.87 17.38 6.43
C GLN A 142 -4.00 18.14 7.15
N GLN A 143 -5.26 17.90 6.77
CA GLN A 143 -6.41 18.49 7.45
C GLN A 143 -6.53 18.02 8.89
N ASP A 144 -6.48 16.69 9.13
CA ASP A 144 -6.52 16.10 10.47
C ASP A 144 -5.40 16.68 11.37
N SER A 145 -4.19 16.85 10.81
CA SER A 145 -3.04 17.42 11.55
C SER A 145 -3.19 18.91 11.86
N ALA A 146 -3.80 19.69 10.95
CA ALA A 146 -4.06 21.10 11.15
C ALA A 146 -5.17 21.33 12.21
N GLU A 147 -6.22 20.53 12.17
CA GLU A 147 -7.30 20.56 13.16
C GLU A 147 -6.80 20.19 14.56
N ALA A 148 -6.00 19.10 14.67
CA ALA A 148 -5.38 18.70 15.95
C ALA A 148 -4.46 19.77 16.53
N ALA A 149 -3.77 20.53 15.69
CA ALA A 149 -2.92 21.65 16.13
C ALA A 149 -3.75 22.87 16.58
N ALA A 150 -4.93 23.09 16.00
CA ALA A 150 -5.80 24.21 16.34
C ALA A 150 -6.62 23.98 17.63
N GLU A 151 -7.01 22.73 17.92
CA GLU A 151 -7.92 22.39 19.02
C GLU A 151 -7.22 22.00 20.34
N GLY A 152 -5.90 22.01 20.41
CA GLY A 152 -5.19 21.77 21.67
C GLY A 152 -5.49 20.41 22.33
N GLY A 153 -5.86 19.39 21.55
CA GLY A 153 -5.94 18.01 22.01
C GLY A 153 -7.32 17.46 22.41
N ALA A 154 -8.41 18.05 21.97
CA ALA A 154 -9.72 17.44 22.10
C ALA A 154 -10.02 16.54 20.87
N GLU A 155 -10.20 15.24 21.07
CA GLU A 155 -10.72 14.35 20.04
C GLU A 155 -12.15 14.76 19.67
N SER A 156 -12.29 15.55 18.61
CA SER A 156 -13.61 15.83 18.05
C SER A 156 -14.00 14.68 17.13
N GLY A 157 -14.97 13.89 17.54
CA GLY A 157 -15.58 12.83 16.76
C GLY A 157 -16.52 13.32 15.64
N ALA A 158 -16.25 14.47 15.07
CA ALA A 158 -17.01 15.01 13.95
C ALA A 158 -16.33 14.55 12.65
N GLU A 159 -17.00 13.67 11.90
CA GLU A 159 -16.66 13.42 10.50
C GLU A 159 -16.88 14.70 9.69
N PRO A 160 -15.85 15.44 9.25
CA PRO A 160 -16.07 16.47 8.26
C PRO A 160 -16.32 15.75 6.93
N ALA A 161 -17.54 15.89 6.43
CA ALA A 161 -17.89 15.58 5.04
C ALA A 161 -17.17 16.56 4.11
N ALA A 162 -15.85 16.47 4.04
CA ALA A 162 -15.08 17.21 3.05
C ALA A 162 -15.40 16.61 1.68
N SER A 163 -16.00 17.41 0.81
CA SER A 163 -16.24 17.05 -0.59
C SER A 163 -14.93 16.56 -1.21
N ILE A 164 -15.00 15.44 -1.95
CA ILE A 164 -13.86 14.94 -2.71
C ILE A 164 -13.36 16.08 -3.63
N PRO A 165 -12.07 16.47 -3.52
CA PRO A 165 -11.52 17.53 -4.36
C PRO A 165 -11.67 17.16 -5.84
N ASP A 166 -11.78 18.17 -6.70
CA ASP A 166 -11.83 17.94 -8.13
C ASP A 166 -10.48 17.36 -8.65
N GLN A 167 -10.53 16.76 -9.82
CA GLN A 167 -9.34 16.12 -10.40
C GLN A 167 -8.18 17.09 -10.63
N ALA A 168 -8.47 18.36 -10.95
CA ALA A 168 -7.46 19.38 -11.16
C ALA A 168 -6.71 19.72 -9.86
N ALA A 169 -7.43 19.85 -8.75
CA ALA A 169 -6.85 20.06 -7.43
C ALA A 169 -5.98 18.87 -7.00
N LEU A 170 -6.43 17.62 -7.24
CA LEU A 170 -5.65 16.41 -6.94
C LEU A 170 -4.36 16.36 -7.77
N LEU A 171 -4.40 16.66 -9.05
CA LEU A 171 -3.23 16.70 -9.91
C LEU A 171 -2.26 17.82 -9.51
N GLY A 172 -2.77 18.97 -9.09
CA GLY A 172 -1.97 20.06 -8.52
C GLY A 172 -1.20 19.62 -7.27
N HIS A 173 -1.89 19.02 -6.30
CA HIS A 173 -1.28 18.49 -5.08
C HIS A 173 -0.24 17.38 -5.37
N LEU A 174 -0.53 16.48 -6.31
CA LEU A 174 0.41 15.44 -6.74
C LEU A 174 1.68 16.03 -7.33
N ARG A 175 1.57 17.08 -8.16
CA ARG A 175 2.71 17.76 -8.77
C ARG A 175 3.63 18.37 -7.71
N GLU A 176 3.06 19.04 -6.71
CA GLU A 176 3.82 19.61 -5.60
C GLU A 176 4.48 18.50 -4.76
N ALA A 177 3.74 17.45 -4.42
CA ALA A 177 4.25 16.36 -3.62
C ALA A 177 5.37 15.56 -4.30
N LEU A 178 5.28 15.35 -5.62
CA LEU A 178 6.29 14.61 -6.39
C LEU A 178 7.56 15.44 -6.66
N ALA A 179 7.54 16.75 -6.43
CA ALA A 179 8.73 17.58 -6.54
C ALA A 179 9.82 17.18 -5.52
N ASP A 180 9.40 16.74 -4.32
CA ASP A 180 10.29 16.39 -3.20
C ASP A 180 10.24 14.90 -2.84
N ARG A 181 9.51 14.06 -3.58
CA ARG A 181 9.34 12.63 -3.27
C ARG A 181 9.60 11.77 -4.48
N THR A 182 10.08 10.57 -4.23
CA THR A 182 10.29 9.55 -5.26
C THR A 182 9.02 8.71 -5.41
N LEU A 183 8.56 8.56 -6.64
CA LEU A 183 7.50 7.63 -7.00
C LEU A 183 8.10 6.28 -7.35
N GLU A 184 7.73 5.26 -6.60
CA GLU A 184 8.05 3.87 -6.89
C GLU A 184 6.78 3.11 -7.26
N CYS A 185 6.86 2.33 -8.31
CA CYS A 185 5.77 1.49 -8.76
C CYS A 185 6.30 0.11 -9.18
N ALA A 186 5.58 -0.92 -8.80
CA ALA A 186 5.87 -2.28 -9.24
C ALA A 186 4.60 -2.96 -9.75
N VAL A 187 4.79 -3.92 -10.64
CA VAL A 187 3.72 -4.71 -11.24
C VAL A 187 4.00 -6.19 -11.02
N LEU A 188 2.97 -6.92 -10.63
CA LEU A 188 2.94 -8.37 -10.71
C LEU A 188 2.27 -8.76 -12.03
N GLU A 189 3.05 -9.28 -12.97
CA GLU A 189 2.60 -9.55 -14.33
C GLU A 189 2.48 -11.06 -14.57
N ARG A 190 1.25 -11.55 -14.69
CA ARG A 190 0.95 -12.99 -14.83
C ARG A 190 1.62 -13.63 -16.05
N GLN A 191 1.68 -12.90 -17.16
CA GLN A 191 2.21 -13.38 -18.44
C GLN A 191 3.71 -13.18 -18.57
N GLN A 192 4.37 -12.54 -17.58
CA GLN A 192 5.81 -12.36 -17.63
C GLN A 192 6.53 -13.71 -17.72
N ALA A 193 7.46 -13.82 -18.66
CA ALA A 193 8.30 -15.01 -18.81
C ALA A 193 9.21 -15.20 -17.57
N GLY A 194 9.44 -16.46 -17.19
CA GLY A 194 10.25 -16.80 -16.02
C GLY A 194 9.44 -17.02 -14.74
N SER A 195 10.15 -17.37 -13.68
CA SER A 195 9.58 -17.67 -12.38
C SER A 195 9.10 -16.40 -11.66
N SER A 196 9.87 -15.31 -11.72
CA SER A 196 9.47 -14.05 -11.09
C SER A 196 8.42 -13.33 -11.91
N LYS A 197 7.30 -13.02 -11.28
CA LYS A 197 6.21 -12.22 -11.83
C LYS A 197 6.29 -10.75 -11.42
N TYR A 198 7.26 -10.40 -10.59
CA TYR A 198 7.49 -9.05 -10.09
C TYR A 198 8.36 -8.25 -11.05
N ARG A 199 7.92 -7.03 -11.36
CA ARG A 199 8.67 -6.08 -12.15
C ARG A 199 8.52 -4.67 -11.56
N ALA A 200 9.62 -4.07 -11.17
CA ALA A 200 9.66 -2.66 -10.84
C ALA A 200 9.64 -1.82 -12.12
N LEU A 201 8.81 -0.78 -12.15
CA LEU A 201 8.75 0.16 -13.26
C LEU A 201 9.94 1.12 -13.18
N LYS A 202 10.65 1.29 -14.30
CA LYS A 202 11.77 2.23 -14.38
C LYS A 202 11.25 3.67 -14.45
N PRO A 203 12.01 4.68 -13.98
CA PRO A 203 11.59 6.09 -14.04
C PRO A 203 11.15 6.55 -15.43
N ALA A 204 11.86 6.15 -16.48
CA ALA A 204 11.48 6.47 -17.85
C ALA A 204 10.17 5.83 -18.32
N GLU A 205 9.80 4.67 -17.78
CA GLU A 205 8.52 4.00 -18.04
C GLU A 205 7.41 4.69 -17.26
N LEU A 206 7.63 4.98 -15.98
CA LEU A 206 6.70 5.74 -15.13
C LEU A 206 6.37 7.10 -15.75
N SER A 207 7.40 7.83 -16.21
CA SER A 207 7.19 9.13 -16.85
C SER A 207 6.28 9.04 -18.09
N ARG A 208 6.33 7.95 -18.86
CA ARG A 208 5.44 7.76 -20.04
C ARG A 208 3.99 7.42 -19.66
N LEU A 209 3.79 6.79 -18.49
CA LEU A 209 2.47 6.40 -17.99
C LEU A 209 1.74 7.56 -17.30
N LEU A 210 2.47 8.61 -16.92
CA LEU A 210 1.90 9.78 -16.27
C LEU A 210 1.31 10.75 -17.30
N PRO A 211 0.26 11.52 -16.94
CA PRO A 211 -0.24 12.63 -17.74
C PRO A 211 0.89 13.60 -18.13
N GLY A 212 0.80 14.17 -19.32
CA GLY A 212 1.89 14.99 -19.90
C GLY A 212 2.34 16.15 -19.02
N ASP A 213 1.44 16.74 -18.26
CA ASP A 213 1.71 17.81 -17.31
C ASP A 213 2.47 17.35 -16.05
N MET A 214 2.47 16.04 -15.73
CA MET A 214 3.21 15.45 -14.63
C MET A 214 4.56 14.84 -15.05
N GLN A 215 4.78 14.61 -16.34
CA GLN A 215 6.02 14.01 -16.86
C GLN A 215 7.26 14.87 -16.55
N SER A 216 7.12 16.18 -16.54
CA SER A 216 8.22 17.13 -16.28
C SER A 216 8.73 17.07 -14.84
N VAL A 217 7.94 16.58 -13.87
CA VAL A 217 8.32 16.49 -12.46
C VAL A 217 9.24 15.29 -12.21
N MET A 218 9.09 14.21 -13.00
CA MET A 218 9.87 12.98 -12.86
C MET A 218 11.25 13.02 -13.54
N THR A 219 11.55 14.08 -14.28
CA THR A 219 12.80 14.19 -15.08
C THR A 219 13.91 14.95 -14.33
N ARG A 220 13.67 15.31 -13.06
CA ARG A 220 14.65 15.94 -12.17
C ARG A 220 15.21 14.90 -11.17
#